data_2476195a31b24d8e93ac652b616a8599
#
_entry.id   2476195a31b24d8e93ac652b616a8599
#
_cell.length_a   1.000
_cell.length_b   1.000
_cell.length_c   1.000
_cell.angle_alpha   90.00
_cell.angle_beta   90.00
_cell.angle_gamma   90.00
#
_symmetry.space_group_name_H-M   'P 1'
#
loop_
_entity.id
_entity.type
_entity.pdbx_description
1 polymer ?
#
loop_
_entity_poly.entity_id
_entity_poly.type
_entity_poly.pdbx_seq_one_letter_code
_entity_poly.pdbx_strand_id
1 'polypeptide(L)'
;MANDFRSARFWAAELIEPALSEGARVVDATMGNGRDTRWLCGRVGKTGRVYAFDVQPEAVERTLALLEAEGLADRATLMCVGHQHMAEHVPEPVDAVLFNLGWLPGAEHGVTTRTETTLAAVDAALSILKKDGLLTVCIYPGHAEGARELEVLLRWAAALDPRRYDAMHRHYMNQSNDPPQLIAVRKKAD
;
A
#
# COMPACT_ATOMS: atom_id res chain seq x y z
N MET A 1 -20.55 -8.96 19.48
CA MET A 1 -20.21 -7.53 19.36
C MET A 1 -19.11 -7.44 18.32
N ALA A 2 -19.29 -6.64 17.28
CA ALA A 2 -18.22 -6.39 16.33
C ALA A 2 -17.06 -5.72 17.08
N ASN A 3 -15.84 -6.22 16.91
CA ASN A 3 -14.67 -5.59 17.47
C ASN A 3 -14.36 -4.36 16.63
N ASP A 4 -14.77 -3.17 17.09
CA ASP A 4 -14.59 -1.89 16.40
C ASP A 4 -13.11 -1.47 16.33
N PHE A 5 -12.25 -2.15 17.11
CA PHE A 5 -10.79 -1.94 17.10
C PHE A 5 -10.15 -3.01 16.22
N ARG A 6 -10.00 -2.70 14.92
CA ARG A 6 -9.49 -3.62 13.90
C ARG A 6 -8.03 -3.34 13.56
N SER A 7 -7.39 -4.22 12.78
CA SER A 7 -5.98 -4.09 12.37
C SER A 7 -5.73 -2.85 11.50
N ALA A 8 -4.46 -2.39 11.44
CA ALA A 8 -4.04 -1.30 10.56
C ALA A 8 -4.45 -1.53 9.10
N ARG A 9 -4.30 -2.75 8.59
CA ARG A 9 -4.73 -3.14 7.25
C ARG A 9 -6.24 -2.96 7.03
N PHE A 10 -7.06 -3.25 8.03
CA PHE A 10 -8.50 -3.01 7.94
C PHE A 10 -8.81 -1.52 7.86
N TRP A 11 -8.17 -0.69 8.68
CA TRP A 11 -8.32 0.76 8.63
C TRP A 11 -7.87 1.35 7.28
N ALA A 12 -6.77 0.82 6.71
CA ALA A 12 -6.33 1.21 5.39
C ALA A 12 -7.41 0.94 4.33
N ALA A 13 -7.98 -0.28 4.34
CA ALA A 13 -9.05 -0.66 3.42
C ALA A 13 -10.30 0.22 3.57
N GLU A 14 -10.75 0.50 4.80
CA GLU A 14 -11.87 1.42 5.06
C GLU A 14 -11.64 2.82 4.47
N LEU A 15 -10.42 3.36 4.62
CA LEU A 15 -10.11 4.70 4.15
C LEU A 15 -10.10 4.81 2.63
N ILE A 16 -9.58 3.80 1.93
CA ILE A 16 -9.47 3.86 0.47
C ILE A 16 -10.71 3.35 -0.26
N GLU A 17 -11.59 2.58 0.39
CA GLU A 17 -12.77 2.00 -0.25
C GLU A 17 -13.62 3.02 -1.02
N PRO A 18 -13.85 4.26 -0.54
CA PRO A 18 -14.58 5.28 -1.29
C PRO A 18 -13.91 5.71 -2.61
N ALA A 19 -12.59 5.53 -2.74
CA ALA A 19 -11.84 5.83 -3.97
C ALA A 19 -11.84 4.67 -4.98
N LEU A 20 -12.34 3.48 -4.58
CA LEU A 20 -12.35 2.26 -5.39
C LEU A 20 -13.66 2.11 -6.18
N SER A 21 -13.91 3.02 -7.11
CA SER A 21 -15.06 2.93 -8.02
C SER A 21 -14.72 2.16 -9.30
N GLU A 22 -15.74 1.77 -10.07
CA GLU A 22 -15.55 1.24 -11.43
C GLU A 22 -14.69 2.20 -12.26
N GLY A 23 -13.62 1.69 -12.83
CA GLY A 23 -12.67 2.47 -13.63
C GLY A 23 -11.52 3.10 -12.82
N ALA A 24 -11.48 2.94 -11.49
CA ALA A 24 -10.38 3.47 -10.67
C ALA A 24 -9.00 2.89 -11.05
N ARG A 25 -7.97 3.68 -10.89
CA ARG A 25 -6.56 3.31 -11.04
C ARG A 25 -5.91 3.26 -9.66
N VAL A 26 -5.34 2.13 -9.29
CA VAL A 26 -4.79 1.96 -7.94
C VAL A 26 -3.46 1.21 -7.98
N VAL A 27 -2.63 1.45 -6.97
CA VAL A 27 -1.36 0.75 -6.80
C VAL A 27 -1.38 -0.09 -5.53
N ASP A 28 -1.02 -1.36 -5.64
CA ASP A 28 -0.58 -2.22 -4.55
C ASP A 28 0.95 -2.26 -4.57
N ALA A 29 1.58 -1.50 -3.70
CA ALA A 29 3.03 -1.34 -3.68
C ALA A 29 3.78 -2.53 -3.06
N THR A 30 3.05 -3.50 -2.49
CA THR A 30 3.59 -4.66 -1.76
C THR A 30 2.66 -5.86 -1.94
N MET A 31 2.54 -6.35 -3.20
CA MET A 31 1.50 -7.32 -3.55
C MET A 31 1.59 -8.65 -2.78
N GLY A 32 2.79 -9.11 -2.47
CA GLY A 32 3.01 -10.32 -1.70
C GLY A 32 2.23 -11.53 -2.23
N ASN A 33 1.37 -12.12 -1.39
CA ASN A 33 0.51 -13.24 -1.78
C ASN A 33 -0.79 -12.82 -2.53
N GLY A 34 -0.89 -11.59 -3.01
CA GLY A 34 -1.97 -11.11 -3.88
C GLY A 34 -3.31 -10.82 -3.22
N ARG A 35 -3.42 -10.88 -1.89
CA ARG A 35 -4.71 -10.73 -1.19
C ARG A 35 -5.30 -9.33 -1.36
N ASP A 36 -4.47 -8.29 -1.26
CA ASP A 36 -4.91 -6.91 -1.44
C ASP A 36 -5.09 -6.61 -2.93
N THR A 37 -4.17 -7.06 -3.79
CA THR A 37 -4.31 -6.98 -5.26
C THR A 37 -5.63 -7.57 -5.73
N ARG A 38 -5.99 -8.78 -5.27
CA ARG A 38 -7.26 -9.44 -5.59
C ARG A 38 -8.46 -8.61 -5.14
N TRP A 39 -8.43 -8.11 -3.89
CA TRP A 39 -9.50 -7.28 -3.36
C TRP A 39 -9.67 -6.00 -4.18
N LEU A 40 -8.58 -5.31 -4.51
CA LEU A 40 -8.58 -4.13 -5.37
C LEU A 40 -9.15 -4.42 -6.75
N CYS A 41 -8.72 -5.50 -7.41
CA CYS A 41 -9.25 -5.92 -8.72
C CYS A 41 -10.78 -6.14 -8.69
N GLY A 42 -11.30 -6.68 -7.59
CA GLY A 42 -12.75 -6.83 -7.40
C GLY A 42 -13.49 -5.51 -7.29
N ARG A 43 -12.82 -4.45 -6.78
CA ARG A 43 -13.44 -3.12 -6.54
C ARG A 43 -13.35 -2.18 -7.74
N VAL A 44 -12.22 -2.17 -8.45
CA VAL A 44 -12.01 -1.25 -9.59
C VAL A 44 -12.81 -1.65 -10.83
N GLY A 45 -13.40 -2.83 -10.85
CA GLY A 45 -14.24 -3.32 -11.93
C GLY A 45 -13.49 -3.64 -13.23
N LYS A 46 -14.23 -3.82 -14.34
CA LYS A 46 -13.65 -4.25 -15.62
C LYS A 46 -12.87 -3.15 -16.34
N THR A 47 -13.19 -1.91 -16.09
CA THR A 47 -12.56 -0.75 -16.73
C THR A 47 -11.45 -0.14 -15.87
N GLY A 48 -11.32 -0.61 -14.61
CA GLY A 48 -10.27 -0.21 -13.70
C GLY A 48 -8.95 -0.94 -13.91
N ARG A 49 -7.89 -0.50 -13.20
CA ARG A 49 -6.56 -1.11 -13.27
C ARG A 49 -5.88 -1.09 -11.91
N VAL A 50 -5.28 -2.23 -11.55
CA VAL A 50 -4.41 -2.38 -10.39
C VAL A 50 -2.99 -2.58 -10.87
N TYR A 51 -2.07 -1.70 -10.45
CA TYR A 51 -0.63 -1.85 -10.66
C TYR A 51 -0.03 -2.44 -9.39
N ALA A 52 0.51 -3.65 -9.46
CA ALA A 52 0.98 -4.38 -8.28
C ALA A 52 2.47 -4.67 -8.34
N PHE A 53 3.19 -4.36 -7.28
CA PHE A 53 4.65 -4.41 -7.20
C PHE A 53 5.13 -5.40 -6.14
N ASP A 54 6.13 -6.18 -6.48
CA ASP A 54 6.95 -6.95 -5.53
C ASP A 54 8.33 -7.21 -6.16
N VAL A 55 9.35 -7.37 -5.32
CA VAL A 55 10.70 -7.70 -5.77
C VAL A 55 10.91 -9.22 -5.94
N GLN A 56 10.00 -10.02 -5.41
CA GLN A 56 10.09 -11.47 -5.37
C GLN A 56 9.30 -12.10 -6.52
N PRO A 57 9.94 -12.89 -7.43
CA PRO A 57 9.23 -13.59 -8.51
C PRO A 57 8.10 -14.49 -8.00
N GLU A 58 8.29 -15.14 -6.85
CA GLU A 58 7.28 -16.02 -6.25
C GLU A 58 6.01 -15.26 -5.84
N ALA A 59 6.13 -14.00 -5.43
CA ALA A 59 4.98 -13.15 -5.12
C ALA A 59 4.16 -12.86 -6.38
N VAL A 60 4.85 -12.57 -7.50
CA VAL A 60 4.22 -12.34 -8.80
C VAL A 60 3.48 -13.60 -9.28
N GLU A 61 4.14 -14.76 -9.23
CA GLU A 61 3.56 -16.04 -9.65
C GLU A 61 2.32 -16.42 -8.82
N ARG A 62 2.41 -16.32 -7.49
CA ARG A 62 1.28 -16.60 -6.57
C ARG A 62 0.12 -15.65 -6.81
N THR A 63 0.40 -14.37 -7.00
CA THR A 63 -0.63 -13.36 -7.26
C THR A 63 -1.30 -13.60 -8.60
N LEU A 64 -0.53 -13.90 -9.66
CA LEU A 64 -1.08 -14.23 -10.97
C LEU A 64 -2.02 -15.44 -10.89
N ALA A 65 -1.56 -16.54 -10.30
CA ALA A 65 -2.37 -17.75 -10.15
C ALA A 65 -3.68 -17.49 -9.38
N LEU A 66 -3.63 -16.67 -8.31
CA LEU A 66 -4.80 -16.26 -7.55
C LEU A 66 -5.80 -15.46 -8.41
N LEU A 67 -5.31 -14.49 -9.19
CA LEU A 67 -6.15 -13.66 -10.04
C LEU A 67 -6.75 -14.44 -11.22
N GLU A 68 -6.00 -15.36 -11.83
CA GLU A 68 -6.49 -16.24 -12.89
C GLU A 68 -7.61 -17.14 -12.39
N ALA A 69 -7.45 -17.74 -11.21
CA ALA A 69 -8.47 -18.60 -10.60
C ALA A 69 -9.81 -17.89 -10.34
N GLU A 70 -9.77 -16.56 -10.17
CA GLU A 70 -10.97 -15.74 -9.92
C GLU A 70 -11.41 -14.92 -11.16
N GLY A 71 -10.74 -15.07 -12.30
CA GLY A 71 -11.08 -14.31 -13.53
C GLY A 71 -10.83 -12.80 -13.40
N LEU A 72 -9.80 -12.41 -12.66
CA LEU A 72 -9.45 -11.01 -12.37
C LEU A 72 -8.12 -10.57 -12.98
N ALA A 73 -7.38 -11.47 -13.63
CA ALA A 73 -6.03 -11.19 -14.13
C ALA A 73 -5.98 -10.06 -15.15
N ASP A 74 -7.05 -9.86 -15.93
CA ASP A 74 -7.18 -8.78 -16.91
C ASP A 74 -7.25 -7.38 -16.28
N ARG A 75 -7.48 -7.27 -14.97
CA ARG A 75 -7.57 -6.01 -14.22
C ARG A 75 -6.28 -5.60 -13.56
N ALA A 76 -5.26 -6.45 -13.57
CA ALA A 76 -3.98 -6.21 -12.92
C ALA A 76 -2.82 -6.12 -13.92
N THR A 77 -1.82 -5.31 -13.55
CA THR A 77 -0.48 -5.33 -14.13
C THR A 77 0.48 -5.67 -13.01
N LEU A 78 1.04 -6.89 -13.04
CA LEU A 78 1.94 -7.39 -12.01
C LEU A 78 3.38 -7.12 -12.41
N MET A 79 4.19 -6.56 -11.53
CA MET A 79 5.55 -6.13 -11.80
C MET A 79 6.53 -6.69 -10.78
N CYS A 80 7.53 -7.44 -11.26
CA CYS A 80 8.65 -7.93 -10.45
C CYS A 80 9.74 -6.85 -10.36
N VAL A 81 9.44 -5.75 -9.65
CA VAL A 81 10.32 -4.59 -9.49
C VAL A 81 10.04 -3.89 -8.17
N GLY A 82 11.04 -3.21 -7.61
CA GLY A 82 10.89 -2.49 -6.36
C GLY A 82 9.89 -1.33 -6.47
N HIS A 83 9.07 -1.19 -5.46
CA HIS A 83 8.00 -0.18 -5.39
C HIS A 83 8.50 1.27 -5.49
N GLN A 84 9.77 1.55 -5.21
CA GLN A 84 10.38 2.88 -5.40
C GLN A 84 10.39 3.35 -6.85
N HIS A 85 10.25 2.42 -7.80
CA HIS A 85 10.21 2.69 -9.24
C HIS A 85 8.79 2.86 -9.79
N MET A 86 7.76 2.90 -8.92
CA MET A 86 6.36 2.93 -9.39
C MET A 86 6.06 4.09 -10.35
N ALA A 87 6.66 5.27 -10.14
CA ALA A 87 6.45 6.41 -11.01
C ALA A 87 6.97 6.21 -12.45
N GLU A 88 7.91 5.27 -12.66
CA GLU A 88 8.44 4.91 -13.97
C GLU A 88 7.55 3.93 -14.72
N HIS A 89 6.76 3.14 -13.97
CA HIS A 89 5.97 2.02 -14.50
C HIS A 89 4.46 2.29 -14.54
N VAL A 90 3.96 3.23 -13.76
CA VAL A 90 2.54 3.59 -13.74
C VAL A 90 2.32 4.76 -14.71
N PRO A 91 1.61 4.53 -15.84
CA PRO A 91 1.58 5.49 -16.95
C PRO A 91 0.59 6.65 -16.75
N GLU A 92 -0.18 6.63 -15.68
CA GLU A 92 -1.29 7.56 -15.44
C GLU A 92 -1.45 7.87 -13.96
N PRO A 93 -2.05 9.03 -13.58
CA PRO A 93 -2.35 9.33 -12.19
C PRO A 93 -3.33 8.32 -11.58
N VAL A 94 -3.15 8.01 -10.28
CA VAL A 94 -3.91 6.97 -9.58
C VAL A 94 -4.78 7.54 -8.47
N ASP A 95 -5.87 6.83 -8.16
CA ASP A 95 -6.85 7.20 -7.14
C ASP A 95 -6.38 6.80 -5.73
N ALA A 96 -5.64 5.70 -5.64
CA ALA A 96 -5.09 5.25 -4.36
C ALA A 96 -3.78 4.46 -4.52
N VAL A 97 -2.94 4.50 -3.47
CA VAL A 97 -1.72 3.68 -3.32
C VAL A 97 -1.73 3.02 -1.94
N LEU A 98 -1.47 1.71 -1.92
CA LEU A 98 -1.41 0.92 -0.69
C LEU A 98 -0.03 0.33 -0.48
N PHE A 99 0.42 0.39 0.78
CA PHE A 99 1.59 -0.33 1.27
C PHE A 99 1.21 -1.20 2.47
N ASN A 100 1.63 -2.45 2.46
CA ASN A 100 1.71 -3.33 3.62
C ASN A 100 3.18 -3.73 3.79
N LEU A 101 3.93 -2.96 4.61
CA LEU A 101 5.38 -3.15 4.77
C LEU A 101 5.70 -4.46 5.51
N GLY A 102 6.93 -4.95 5.37
CA GLY A 102 7.40 -6.16 6.03
C GLY A 102 7.86 -7.23 5.06
N TRP A 103 7.67 -8.49 5.41
CA TRP A 103 8.08 -9.65 4.62
C TRP A 103 6.89 -10.42 4.03
N LEU A 104 7.16 -11.22 2.99
CA LEU A 104 6.17 -12.09 2.38
C LEU A 104 5.77 -13.20 3.39
N PRO A 105 4.50 -13.26 3.81
CA PRO A 105 4.05 -14.31 4.74
C PRO A 105 4.22 -15.71 4.14
N GLY A 106 4.93 -16.58 4.88
CA GLY A 106 5.20 -17.97 4.47
C GLY A 106 6.44 -18.17 3.58
N ALA A 107 7.22 -17.10 3.33
CA ALA A 107 8.57 -17.20 2.77
C ALA A 107 9.63 -17.14 3.88
N GLU A 108 10.88 -17.46 3.53
CA GLU A 108 12.00 -17.21 4.44
C GLU A 108 12.10 -15.71 4.74
N HIS A 109 12.35 -15.34 6.01
CA HIS A 109 12.42 -13.94 6.47
C HIS A 109 13.61 -13.13 5.92
N GLY A 110 14.23 -13.58 4.82
CA GLY A 110 15.40 -12.95 4.20
C GLY A 110 15.11 -11.68 3.41
N VAL A 111 13.87 -11.50 2.93
CA VAL A 111 13.48 -10.32 2.15
C VAL A 111 12.39 -9.57 2.90
N THR A 112 12.69 -8.35 3.29
CA THR A 112 11.74 -7.41 3.92
C THR A 112 11.84 -6.05 3.23
N THR A 113 10.82 -5.22 3.37
CA THR A 113 10.90 -3.80 2.98
C THR A 113 12.05 -3.13 3.73
N ARG A 114 12.63 -2.10 3.13
CA ARG A 114 13.76 -1.35 3.70
C ARG A 114 13.42 0.13 3.74
N THR A 115 13.80 0.77 4.82
CA THR A 115 13.51 2.19 5.08
C THR A 115 13.85 3.09 3.89
N GLU A 116 15.02 2.89 3.26
CA GLU A 116 15.49 3.74 2.15
C GLU A 116 14.60 3.58 0.91
N THR A 117 14.25 2.35 0.53
CA THR A 117 13.38 2.09 -0.63
C THR A 117 11.94 2.47 -0.35
N THR A 118 11.46 2.27 0.89
CA THR A 118 10.12 2.67 1.32
C THR A 118 9.96 4.19 1.27
N LEU A 119 10.96 4.96 1.77
CA LEU A 119 10.92 6.42 1.72
C LEU A 119 10.86 6.95 0.28
N ALA A 120 11.70 6.43 -0.60
CA ALA A 120 11.65 6.78 -2.03
C ALA A 120 10.29 6.40 -2.67
N ALA A 121 9.70 5.27 -2.25
CA ALA A 121 8.43 4.79 -2.78
C ALA A 121 7.24 5.65 -2.35
N VAL A 122 7.19 6.15 -1.10
CA VAL A 122 6.10 7.04 -0.67
C VAL A 122 6.17 8.41 -1.37
N ASP A 123 7.38 8.90 -1.67
CA ASP A 123 7.55 10.11 -2.50
C ASP A 123 7.09 9.87 -3.95
N ALA A 124 7.47 8.73 -4.55
CA ALA A 124 7.00 8.31 -5.85
C ALA A 124 5.46 8.19 -5.88
N ALA A 125 4.86 7.59 -4.83
CA ALA A 125 3.41 7.46 -4.70
C ALA A 125 2.72 8.84 -4.70
N LEU A 126 3.21 9.81 -3.92
CA LEU A 126 2.64 11.16 -3.90
C LEU A 126 2.73 11.86 -5.27
N SER A 127 3.78 11.57 -6.06
CA SER A 127 3.96 12.18 -7.38
C SER A 127 2.90 11.73 -8.39
N ILE A 128 2.49 10.46 -8.33
CA ILE A 128 1.47 9.87 -9.24
C ILE A 128 0.05 9.92 -8.68
N LEU A 129 -0.14 10.32 -7.42
CA LEU A 129 -1.45 10.38 -6.80
C LEU A 129 -2.27 11.55 -7.37
N LYS A 130 -3.52 11.30 -7.74
CA LYS A 130 -4.47 12.34 -8.14
C LYS A 130 -4.79 13.29 -6.98
N LYS A 131 -5.28 14.47 -7.28
CA LYS A 131 -5.99 15.30 -6.30
C LYS A 131 -7.14 14.49 -5.69
N ASP A 132 -7.31 14.60 -4.38
CA ASP A 132 -8.22 13.83 -3.53
C ASP A 132 -7.89 12.34 -3.40
N GLY A 133 -6.82 11.87 -4.05
CA GLY A 133 -6.31 10.51 -3.92
C GLY A 133 -5.72 10.22 -2.54
N LEU A 134 -5.64 8.94 -2.21
CA LEU A 134 -5.24 8.44 -0.89
C LEU A 134 -4.03 7.51 -0.98
N LEU A 135 -3.05 7.77 -0.11
CA LEU A 135 -1.94 6.88 0.19
C LEU A 135 -2.15 6.26 1.58
N THR A 136 -2.02 4.94 1.71
CA THR A 136 -2.02 4.25 3.00
C THR A 136 -0.77 3.40 3.16
N VAL A 137 -0.16 3.46 4.34
CA VAL A 137 1.04 2.69 4.69
C VAL A 137 0.79 1.96 6.01
N CYS A 138 0.62 0.64 5.94
CA CYS A 138 0.60 -0.23 7.11
C CYS A 138 2.03 -0.60 7.47
N ILE A 139 2.45 -0.31 8.69
CA ILE A 139 3.81 -0.50 9.19
C ILE A 139 3.77 -1.50 10.34
N TYR A 140 4.72 -2.43 10.36
CA TYR A 140 4.83 -3.52 11.35
C TYR A 140 6.08 -3.31 12.21
N PRO A 141 6.02 -2.51 13.29
CA PRO A 141 7.20 -2.10 14.05
C PRO A 141 7.77 -3.18 14.97
N GLY A 142 7.18 -4.36 15.04
CA GLY A 142 7.62 -5.47 15.91
C GLY A 142 9.00 -6.08 15.59
N HIS A 143 9.77 -5.50 14.69
CA HIS A 143 11.16 -5.85 14.37
C HIS A 143 11.99 -4.60 14.05
N ALA A 144 13.33 -4.71 14.10
CA ALA A 144 14.23 -3.57 14.03
C ALA A 144 14.03 -2.68 12.78
N GLU A 145 13.90 -3.29 11.60
CA GLU A 145 13.67 -2.52 10.36
C GLU A 145 12.30 -1.88 10.33
N GLY A 146 11.24 -2.57 10.76
CA GLY A 146 9.90 -1.99 10.84
C GLY A 146 9.79 -0.84 11.85
N ALA A 147 10.52 -0.92 12.97
CA ALA A 147 10.61 0.19 13.93
C ALA A 147 11.31 1.41 13.31
N ARG A 148 12.38 1.19 12.53
CA ARG A 148 13.08 2.24 11.79
C ARG A 148 12.20 2.84 10.69
N GLU A 149 11.50 2.01 9.92
CA GLU A 149 10.53 2.48 8.92
C GLU A 149 9.48 3.37 9.56
N LEU A 150 8.89 2.97 10.68
CA LEU A 150 7.91 3.76 11.41
C LEU A 150 8.45 5.13 11.80
N GLU A 151 9.64 5.19 12.42
CA GLU A 151 10.26 6.44 12.85
C GLU A 151 10.50 7.40 11.69
N VAL A 152 11.03 6.89 10.58
CA VAL A 152 11.35 7.70 9.39
C VAL A 152 10.08 8.17 8.70
N LEU A 153 9.08 7.30 8.54
CA LEU A 153 7.83 7.64 7.88
C LEU A 153 6.97 8.61 8.70
N LEU A 154 7.01 8.57 10.03
CA LEU A 154 6.34 9.57 10.88
C LEU A 154 6.96 10.95 10.69
N ARG A 155 8.30 11.05 10.62
CA ARG A 155 8.99 12.31 10.34
C ARG A 155 8.67 12.82 8.94
N TRP A 156 8.68 11.94 7.94
CA TRP A 156 8.32 12.26 6.56
C TRP A 156 6.89 12.81 6.49
N ALA A 157 5.91 12.11 7.07
CA ALA A 157 4.51 12.53 7.03
C ALA A 157 4.27 13.87 7.75
N ALA A 158 4.96 14.11 8.88
CA ALA A 158 4.89 15.37 9.62
C ALA A 158 5.52 16.56 8.87
N ALA A 159 6.44 16.31 7.94
CA ALA A 159 7.10 17.34 7.14
C ALA A 159 6.35 17.71 5.85
N LEU A 160 5.28 17.00 5.48
CA LEU A 160 4.48 17.29 4.29
C LEU A 160 3.83 18.68 4.37
N ASP A 161 3.80 19.41 3.25
CA ASP A 161 3.15 20.73 3.19
C ASP A 161 1.63 20.59 3.46
N PRO A 162 1.12 21.17 4.57
CA PRO A 162 -0.29 21.04 4.95
C PRO A 162 -1.26 21.75 3.99
N ARG A 163 -0.76 22.57 3.06
CA ARG A 163 -1.59 23.14 1.98
C ARG A 163 -1.87 22.11 0.89
N ARG A 164 -0.96 21.14 0.70
CA ARG A 164 -1.03 20.11 -0.34
C ARG A 164 -1.53 18.77 0.17
N TYR A 165 -1.25 18.44 1.42
CA TYR A 165 -1.51 17.13 1.99
C TYR A 165 -2.16 17.21 3.36
N ASP A 166 -3.05 16.27 3.66
CA ASP A 166 -3.44 15.92 5.02
C ASP A 166 -2.80 14.57 5.36
N ALA A 167 -2.03 14.52 6.43
CA ALA A 167 -1.40 13.30 6.92
C ALA A 167 -2.00 12.90 8.29
N MET A 168 -2.28 11.62 8.45
CA MET A 168 -2.87 11.06 9.68
C MET A 168 -2.05 9.84 10.11
N HIS A 169 -1.84 9.71 11.41
CA HIS A 169 -1.28 8.52 12.04
C HIS A 169 -2.33 7.87 12.96
N ARG A 170 -2.53 6.56 12.82
CA ARG A 170 -3.44 5.77 13.65
C ARG A 170 -2.71 4.60 14.30
N HIS A 171 -2.77 4.52 15.62
CA HIS A 171 -2.12 3.48 16.43
C HIS A 171 -2.88 3.21 17.73
N TYR A 172 -2.58 2.09 18.37
CA TYR A 172 -3.07 1.77 19.71
C TYR A 172 -2.17 2.43 20.75
N MET A 173 -2.74 3.14 21.71
CA MET A 173 -1.99 3.89 22.72
C MET A 173 -1.51 3.04 23.90
N ASN A 174 -2.14 1.91 24.17
CA ASN A 174 -1.95 1.10 25.38
C ASN A 174 -1.56 -0.36 25.12
N GLN A 175 -1.16 -0.68 23.89
CA GLN A 175 -0.63 -2.01 23.56
C GLN A 175 0.89 -1.97 23.56
N SER A 176 1.53 -2.94 24.23
CA SER A 176 2.98 -3.01 24.45
C SER A 176 3.71 -3.97 23.51
N ASN A 177 2.98 -4.64 22.60
CA ASN A 177 3.54 -5.64 21.67
C ASN A 177 3.77 -5.08 20.25
N ASP A 178 3.97 -3.78 20.14
CA ASP A 178 4.22 -3.06 18.89
C ASP A 178 3.28 -3.46 17.74
N PRO A 179 1.95 -3.31 17.94
CA PRO A 179 0.99 -3.70 16.93
C PRO A 179 1.16 -2.88 15.65
N PRO A 180 0.70 -3.39 14.49
CA PRO A 180 0.74 -2.67 13.24
C PRO A 180 0.07 -1.29 13.34
N GLN A 181 0.71 -0.29 12.74
CA GLN A 181 0.28 1.11 12.73
C GLN A 181 -0.04 1.55 11.31
N LEU A 182 -0.85 2.59 11.17
CA LEU A 182 -1.26 3.13 9.87
C LEU A 182 -0.86 4.59 9.75
N ILE A 183 -0.16 4.93 8.68
CA ILE A 183 -0.08 6.29 8.16
C ILE A 183 -0.97 6.40 6.94
N ALA A 184 -1.80 7.43 6.88
CA ALA A 184 -2.61 7.75 5.71
C ALA A 184 -2.37 9.20 5.29
N VAL A 185 -2.26 9.43 3.99
CA VAL A 185 -2.05 10.76 3.40
C VAL A 185 -3.08 10.98 2.30
N ARG A 186 -3.80 12.11 2.36
CA ARG A 186 -4.68 12.59 1.31
C ARG A 186 -4.01 13.75 0.57
N LYS A 187 -3.98 13.71 -0.75
CA LYS A 187 -3.55 14.82 -1.59
C LYS A 187 -4.70 15.80 -1.81
N LYS A 188 -4.55 17.05 -1.41
CA LYS A 188 -5.57 18.12 -1.51
C LYS A 188 -5.41 19.00 -2.74
N ALA A 189 -4.18 19.18 -3.18
CA ALA A 189 -3.83 20.03 -4.30
C ALA A 189 -2.61 19.46 -5.05
N ASP A 190 -2.46 19.86 -6.30
CA ASP A 190 -1.31 19.51 -7.14
C ASP A 190 -0.05 20.37 -6.83
#